data_92662c7d76a3cab072231ef3f0d50d06
#
_entry.id   92662c7d76a3cab072231ef3f0d50d06
#
_cell.length_a   1.000
_cell.length_b   1.000
_cell.length_c   1.000
_cell.angle_alpha   90.00
_cell.angle_beta   90.00
_cell.angle_gamma   90.00
#
_symmetry.space_group_name_H-M   'P 1'
#
loop_
_entity.id
_entity.type
_entity.pdbx_description
1 polymer ?
#
loop_
_entity_poly.entity_id
_entity_poly.type
_entity_poly.pdbx_seq_one_letter_code
_entity_poly.pdbx_strand_id
1 'polypeptide(L)'
;MKTHRTAADAGDIVFRSPTGRWMLAATVLGSAMGFLDATVVNVALPAIGRDVGADVSELQWVLDSYLLTLAALILLGGSLADRYGRRRVFTLGVVCFMIPSVLCAVAPTAGILIVARALQGVGAALLTPGSLAIIQSTYRSADRPAAIGTWSALTGVASALGPIIGGWLIDAFSWRWIFLLNVPIGLVVIAITGRHVPESRDPHVTGRLDLRGAVLATAGLAGITYALIEGPRGGSPLWVTATALGVGLAALAGFAVTERHAAGPILPPGVFASGQFLSANAVTFVVYAALGGVFFLLVVFLQTSLGYSPLAAGAASLPVTLLMLALSSRAGALAQRVGPRLPLTVGPLLLAAGMLLMLRIDVGAGRGVADYAVFVLPAVLVFGLGLATTVAPVTATALAAAPATHSGVASGVNNAVSRVAQLTAVAALPVLAGIGGKDFQDPGALADGFHTAMLITAALSAAGGLLAAATIRSDVLAGAPEPARAAPARRQPAPEAEPCPYECPVAGTPLRPAPAPAKPRQGGTPGPDRPGGTDGTHEAPGPGGRGGADGTDEA
;
A
#
# COMPACT_ATOMS: atom_id res chain seq x y z
N MET A 1 -34.03 19.26 -0.18
CA MET A 1 -33.05 20.26 0.28
C MET A 1 -31.68 19.58 0.34
N LYS A 2 -30.85 19.70 -0.73
CA LYS A 2 -29.48 19.16 -0.80
C LYS A 2 -28.57 20.20 -0.16
N THR A 3 -28.19 19.99 1.11
CA THR A 3 -27.12 20.77 1.72
C THR A 3 -25.81 20.39 1.02
N HIS A 4 -25.31 21.28 0.18
CA HIS A 4 -23.93 21.23 -0.31
C HIS A 4 -23.00 21.41 0.91
N ARG A 5 -22.45 20.31 1.45
CA ARG A 5 -21.34 20.37 2.40
C ARG A 5 -20.16 20.98 1.66
N THR A 6 -19.74 22.14 2.09
CA THR A 6 -18.61 22.90 1.54
C THR A 6 -17.28 22.27 1.96
N ALA A 7 -16.21 22.58 1.23
CA ALA A 7 -14.85 22.08 1.46
C ALA A 7 -14.26 22.37 2.87
N ALA A 8 -14.94 23.20 3.66
CA ALA A 8 -14.59 23.51 5.06
C ALA A 8 -14.78 22.32 6.03
N ASP A 9 -15.55 21.28 5.64
CA ASP A 9 -15.80 20.09 6.48
C ASP A 9 -14.75 18.98 6.28
N ALA A 10 -13.75 19.17 5.41
CA ALA A 10 -12.68 18.21 5.18
C ALA A 10 -11.64 18.32 6.30
N GLY A 11 -11.45 17.23 7.05
CA GLY A 11 -10.52 17.16 8.17
C GLY A 11 -11.15 17.17 9.57
N ASP A 12 -12.49 17.27 9.67
CA ASP A 12 -13.21 17.34 10.95
C ASP A 12 -14.06 16.10 11.28
N ILE A 13 -14.05 15.08 10.42
CA ILE A 13 -14.91 13.92 10.64
C ILE A 13 -14.35 13.04 11.75
N VAL A 14 -15.20 12.79 12.76
CA VAL A 14 -14.88 11.91 13.89
C VAL A 14 -15.00 10.44 13.46
N PHE A 15 -14.02 9.61 13.82
CA PHE A 15 -13.93 8.19 13.46
C PHE A 15 -15.21 7.40 13.80
N ARG A 16 -15.75 7.61 15.01
CA ARG A 16 -16.93 6.89 15.49
C ARG A 16 -18.27 7.48 15.04
N SER A 17 -18.27 8.60 14.32
CA SER A 17 -19.51 9.20 13.79
C SER A 17 -20.16 8.31 12.72
N PRO A 18 -21.48 8.41 12.49
CA PRO A 18 -22.14 7.68 11.41
C PRO A 18 -21.49 7.94 10.04
N THR A 19 -21.17 9.20 9.74
CA THR A 19 -20.49 9.58 8.50
C THR A 19 -19.10 8.94 8.41
N GLY A 20 -18.31 8.95 9.50
CA GLY A 20 -16.99 8.32 9.54
C GLY A 20 -17.06 6.82 9.27
N ARG A 21 -18.02 6.11 9.86
CA ARG A 21 -18.20 4.67 9.63
C ARG A 21 -18.54 4.35 8.17
N TRP A 22 -19.43 5.13 7.53
CA TRP A 22 -19.77 4.94 6.12
C TRP A 22 -18.60 5.24 5.19
N MET A 23 -17.82 6.27 5.49
CA MET A 23 -16.60 6.57 4.72
C MET A 23 -15.57 5.45 4.83
N LEU A 24 -15.34 4.94 6.06
CA LEU A 24 -14.46 3.81 6.25
C LEU A 24 -14.96 2.58 5.49
N ALA A 25 -16.27 2.30 5.54
CA ALA A 25 -16.86 1.21 4.78
C ALA A 25 -16.63 1.37 3.26
N ALA A 26 -16.82 2.57 2.70
CA ALA A 26 -16.57 2.82 1.28
C ALA A 26 -15.10 2.58 0.89
N THR A 27 -14.16 3.11 1.68
CA THR A 27 -12.72 2.97 1.40
C THR A 27 -12.22 1.54 1.61
N VAL A 28 -12.73 0.84 2.63
CA VAL A 28 -12.44 -0.59 2.86
C VAL A 28 -12.98 -1.45 1.74
N LEU A 29 -14.25 -1.32 1.38
CA LEU A 29 -14.87 -2.12 0.31
C LEU A 29 -14.21 -1.85 -1.04
N GLY A 30 -13.90 -0.58 -1.37
CA GLY A 30 -13.19 -0.23 -2.59
C GLY A 30 -11.80 -0.86 -2.65
N SER A 31 -11.02 -0.79 -1.58
CA SER A 31 -9.72 -1.45 -1.51
C SER A 31 -9.86 -2.97 -1.53
N ALA A 32 -10.87 -3.51 -0.83
CA ALA A 32 -11.14 -4.94 -0.79
C ALA A 32 -11.40 -5.51 -2.18
N MET A 33 -12.06 -4.78 -3.09
CA MET A 33 -12.23 -5.21 -4.49
C MET A 33 -10.88 -5.55 -5.14
N GLY A 34 -9.89 -4.65 -5.06
CA GLY A 34 -8.58 -4.88 -5.66
C GLY A 34 -7.78 -5.99 -4.96
N PHE A 35 -7.87 -6.10 -3.63
CA PHE A 35 -7.17 -7.16 -2.87
C PHE A 35 -7.79 -8.54 -3.05
N LEU A 36 -9.13 -8.63 -3.05
CA LEU A 36 -9.85 -9.86 -3.34
C LEU A 36 -9.54 -10.35 -4.75
N ASP A 37 -9.68 -9.47 -5.75
CA ASP A 37 -9.42 -9.79 -7.16
C ASP A 37 -8.01 -10.34 -7.36
N ALA A 38 -6.99 -9.69 -6.80
CA ALA A 38 -5.61 -10.13 -6.90
C ALA A 38 -5.35 -11.52 -6.31
N THR A 39 -6.13 -11.96 -5.32
CA THR A 39 -5.96 -13.27 -4.65
C THR A 39 -6.86 -14.35 -5.22
N VAL A 40 -8.09 -14.01 -5.59
CA VAL A 40 -9.07 -14.94 -6.14
C VAL A 40 -8.66 -15.47 -7.51
N VAL A 41 -8.08 -14.61 -8.37
CA VAL A 41 -7.66 -15.01 -9.73
C VAL A 41 -6.59 -16.09 -9.71
N ASN A 42 -5.67 -16.09 -8.74
CA ASN A 42 -4.69 -17.18 -8.60
C ASN A 42 -5.36 -18.55 -8.42
N VAL A 43 -6.46 -18.61 -7.65
CA VAL A 43 -7.21 -19.85 -7.45
C VAL A 43 -7.94 -20.28 -8.73
N ALA A 44 -8.31 -19.33 -9.57
CA ALA A 44 -9.06 -19.58 -10.80
C ALA A 44 -8.20 -20.02 -11.99
N LEU A 45 -6.88 -19.81 -11.96
CA LEU A 45 -6.00 -20.07 -13.11
C LEU A 45 -6.14 -21.46 -13.72
N PRO A 46 -6.17 -22.57 -12.94
CA PRO A 46 -6.35 -23.90 -13.52
C PRO A 46 -7.72 -24.09 -14.17
N ALA A 47 -8.78 -23.49 -13.60
CA ALA A 47 -10.13 -23.54 -14.16
C ALA A 47 -10.23 -22.70 -15.45
N ILE A 48 -9.62 -21.50 -15.47
CA ILE A 48 -9.52 -20.65 -16.66
C ILE A 48 -8.75 -21.40 -17.76
N GLY A 49 -7.56 -21.95 -17.44
CA GLY A 49 -6.75 -22.67 -18.41
C GLY A 49 -7.48 -23.83 -19.09
N ARG A 50 -8.27 -24.61 -18.34
CA ARG A 50 -9.09 -25.69 -18.89
C ARG A 50 -10.26 -25.19 -19.75
N ASP A 51 -10.93 -24.11 -19.33
CA ASP A 51 -12.16 -23.64 -20.00
C ASP A 51 -11.86 -22.88 -21.31
N VAL A 52 -10.82 -22.04 -21.33
CA VAL A 52 -10.46 -21.25 -22.52
C VAL A 52 -9.29 -21.86 -23.33
N GLY A 53 -8.75 -23.01 -22.89
CA GLY A 53 -7.62 -23.66 -23.56
C GLY A 53 -6.30 -22.91 -23.44
N ALA A 54 -6.12 -22.09 -22.40
CA ALA A 54 -4.96 -21.24 -22.22
C ALA A 54 -3.72 -22.05 -21.80
N ASP A 55 -2.56 -21.66 -22.35
CA ASP A 55 -1.27 -22.18 -21.93
C ASP A 55 -0.66 -21.36 -20.75
N VAL A 56 0.53 -21.78 -20.28
CA VAL A 56 1.21 -21.12 -19.14
C VAL A 56 1.43 -19.63 -19.40
N SER A 57 1.87 -19.25 -20.60
CA SER A 57 2.15 -17.85 -20.94
C SER A 57 0.89 -17.01 -20.94
N GLU A 58 -0.22 -17.53 -21.46
CA GLU A 58 -1.51 -16.84 -21.47
C GLU A 58 -2.03 -16.66 -20.03
N LEU A 59 -1.85 -17.66 -19.15
CA LEU A 59 -2.20 -17.55 -17.72
C LEU A 59 -1.30 -16.56 -16.97
N GLN A 60 0.00 -16.48 -17.32
CA GLN A 60 0.87 -15.43 -16.82
C GLN A 60 0.36 -14.04 -17.26
N TRP A 61 -0.01 -13.88 -18.55
CA TRP A 61 -0.58 -12.63 -19.05
C TRP A 61 -1.90 -12.24 -18.38
N VAL A 62 -2.75 -13.19 -18.00
CA VAL A 62 -4.00 -12.91 -17.24
C VAL A 62 -3.69 -12.23 -15.90
N LEU A 63 -2.60 -12.59 -15.21
CA LEU A 63 -2.16 -11.93 -13.99
C LEU A 63 -1.35 -10.66 -14.29
N ASP A 64 -0.39 -10.77 -15.18
CA ASP A 64 0.61 -9.75 -15.40
C ASP A 64 0.07 -8.51 -16.12
N SER A 65 -0.91 -8.64 -17.00
CA SER A 65 -1.57 -7.48 -17.63
C SER A 65 -2.23 -6.56 -16.60
N TYR A 66 -2.85 -7.13 -15.56
CA TYR A 66 -3.40 -6.39 -14.43
C TYR A 66 -2.31 -5.77 -13.57
N LEU A 67 -1.30 -6.55 -13.15
CA LEU A 67 -0.20 -6.07 -12.32
C LEU A 67 0.61 -4.98 -13.02
N LEU A 68 0.83 -5.12 -14.33
CA LEU A 68 1.56 -4.17 -15.17
C LEU A 68 0.86 -2.80 -15.18
N THR A 69 -0.42 -2.77 -15.56
CA THR A 69 -1.16 -1.51 -15.63
C THR A 69 -1.37 -0.89 -14.25
N LEU A 70 -1.59 -1.70 -13.22
CA LEU A 70 -1.63 -1.25 -11.84
C LEU A 70 -0.29 -0.63 -11.41
N ALA A 71 0.83 -1.34 -11.61
CA ALA A 71 2.16 -0.87 -11.20
C ALA A 71 2.58 0.42 -11.92
N ALA A 72 2.35 0.46 -13.23
CA ALA A 72 2.73 1.60 -14.07
C ALA A 72 1.92 2.87 -13.76
N LEU A 73 0.65 2.72 -13.40
CA LEU A 73 -0.28 3.84 -13.28
C LEU A 73 -0.65 4.22 -11.84
N ILE A 74 -0.21 3.45 -10.82
CA ILE A 74 -0.59 3.71 -9.42
C ILE A 74 -0.19 5.11 -8.93
N LEU A 75 1.00 5.57 -9.31
CA LEU A 75 1.49 6.91 -8.96
C LEU A 75 0.74 8.01 -9.71
N LEU A 76 0.44 7.78 -10.99
CA LEU A 76 -0.40 8.67 -11.77
C LEU A 76 -1.82 8.76 -11.18
N GLY A 77 -2.39 7.63 -10.74
CA GLY A 77 -3.69 7.57 -10.07
C GLY A 77 -3.74 8.43 -8.80
N GLY A 78 -2.69 8.38 -7.99
CA GLY A 78 -2.55 9.25 -6.81
C GLY A 78 -2.50 10.73 -7.18
N SER A 79 -1.68 11.10 -8.15
CA SER A 79 -1.55 12.48 -8.64
C SER A 79 -2.86 13.01 -9.25
N LEU A 80 -3.60 12.16 -9.97
CA LEU A 80 -4.94 12.49 -10.48
C LEU A 80 -5.93 12.76 -9.35
N ALA A 81 -5.91 11.93 -8.30
CA ALA A 81 -6.80 12.08 -7.15
C ALA A 81 -6.56 13.39 -6.39
N ASP A 82 -5.31 13.75 -6.16
CA ASP A 82 -4.96 15.00 -5.50
C ASP A 82 -5.37 16.23 -6.31
N ARG A 83 -5.28 16.17 -7.64
CA ARG A 83 -5.58 17.29 -8.54
C ARG A 83 -7.07 17.45 -8.87
N TYR A 84 -7.74 16.36 -9.27
CA TYR A 84 -9.11 16.43 -9.78
C TYR A 84 -10.18 16.13 -8.73
N GLY A 85 -9.75 15.71 -7.54
CA GLY A 85 -10.61 15.38 -6.42
C GLY A 85 -10.59 13.87 -6.11
N ARG A 86 -10.31 13.58 -4.85
CA ARG A 86 -10.10 12.22 -4.36
C ARG A 86 -11.34 11.35 -4.49
N ARG A 87 -12.51 11.89 -4.14
CA ARG A 87 -13.79 11.19 -4.30
C ARG A 87 -14.11 10.89 -5.77
N ARG A 88 -13.92 11.87 -6.67
CA ARG A 88 -14.21 11.71 -8.11
C ARG A 88 -13.32 10.65 -8.73
N VAL A 89 -12.01 10.72 -8.51
CA VAL A 89 -11.04 9.77 -9.08
C VAL A 89 -11.24 8.39 -8.48
N PHE A 90 -11.50 8.28 -7.18
CA PHE A 90 -11.83 7.01 -6.53
C PHE A 90 -13.09 6.37 -7.14
N THR A 91 -14.18 7.14 -7.32
CA THR A 91 -15.42 6.64 -7.93
C THR A 91 -15.19 6.22 -9.39
N LEU A 92 -14.41 7.01 -10.16
CA LEU A 92 -14.02 6.65 -11.52
C LEU A 92 -13.22 5.34 -11.52
N GLY A 93 -12.28 5.18 -10.59
CA GLY A 93 -11.51 3.95 -10.41
C GLY A 93 -12.41 2.74 -10.16
N VAL A 94 -13.42 2.86 -9.30
CA VAL A 94 -14.41 1.78 -9.06
C VAL A 94 -15.18 1.44 -10.34
N VAL A 95 -15.63 2.42 -11.11
CA VAL A 95 -16.33 2.18 -12.39
C VAL A 95 -15.39 1.54 -13.41
N CYS A 96 -14.15 2.08 -13.56
CA CYS A 96 -13.12 1.53 -14.44
C CYS A 96 -12.60 0.16 -14.00
N PHE A 97 -12.88 -0.28 -12.78
CA PHE A 97 -12.62 -1.64 -12.30
C PHE A 97 -13.80 -2.56 -12.58
N MET A 98 -15.01 -2.09 -12.31
CA MET A 98 -16.25 -2.87 -12.41
C MET A 98 -16.62 -3.22 -13.85
N ILE A 99 -16.51 -2.28 -14.79
CA ILE A 99 -16.86 -2.53 -16.20
C ILE A 99 -15.95 -3.61 -16.82
N PRO A 100 -14.60 -3.53 -16.72
CA PRO A 100 -13.74 -4.60 -17.18
C PRO A 100 -13.95 -5.92 -16.42
N SER A 101 -14.38 -5.89 -15.15
CA SER A 101 -14.76 -7.13 -14.44
C SER A 101 -15.89 -7.88 -15.15
N VAL A 102 -16.89 -7.16 -15.67
CA VAL A 102 -17.95 -7.79 -16.49
C VAL A 102 -17.35 -8.35 -17.79
N LEU A 103 -16.43 -7.62 -18.45
CA LEU A 103 -15.75 -8.11 -19.65
C LEU A 103 -14.92 -9.38 -19.36
N CYS A 104 -14.22 -9.44 -18.21
CA CYS A 104 -13.54 -10.67 -17.78
C CYS A 104 -14.50 -11.83 -17.61
N ALA A 105 -15.67 -11.61 -17.00
CA ALA A 105 -16.66 -12.66 -16.76
C ALA A 105 -17.25 -13.24 -18.04
N VAL A 106 -17.38 -12.44 -19.10
CA VAL A 106 -17.94 -12.88 -20.38
C VAL A 106 -16.86 -13.23 -21.44
N ALA A 107 -15.57 -13.18 -21.07
CA ALA A 107 -14.49 -13.43 -21.99
C ALA A 107 -14.53 -14.86 -22.57
N PRO A 108 -14.61 -15.03 -23.89
CA PRO A 108 -14.63 -16.35 -24.55
C PRO A 108 -13.21 -16.89 -24.82
N THR A 109 -12.18 -16.05 -24.79
CA THR A 109 -10.79 -16.41 -25.07
C THR A 109 -9.83 -15.78 -24.09
N ALA A 110 -8.64 -16.36 -23.93
CA ALA A 110 -7.57 -15.83 -23.10
C ALA A 110 -7.18 -14.39 -23.52
N GLY A 111 -7.09 -14.10 -24.82
CA GLY A 111 -6.73 -12.77 -25.32
C GLY A 111 -7.70 -11.66 -24.88
N ILE A 112 -9.01 -11.92 -24.95
CA ILE A 112 -10.03 -10.96 -24.47
C ILE A 112 -9.93 -10.80 -22.97
N LEU A 113 -9.72 -11.89 -22.23
CA LEU A 113 -9.53 -11.87 -20.78
C LEU A 113 -8.30 -11.02 -20.40
N ILE A 114 -7.16 -11.19 -21.10
CA ILE A 114 -5.93 -10.42 -20.87
C ILE A 114 -6.16 -8.91 -21.07
N VAL A 115 -6.84 -8.53 -22.16
CA VAL A 115 -7.17 -7.10 -22.42
C VAL A 115 -8.10 -6.55 -21.34
N ALA A 116 -9.13 -7.31 -20.95
CA ALA A 116 -10.03 -6.91 -19.89
C ALA A 116 -9.32 -6.76 -18.54
N ARG A 117 -8.36 -7.65 -18.22
CA ARG A 117 -7.49 -7.57 -17.05
C ARG A 117 -6.60 -6.33 -17.06
N ALA A 118 -6.01 -5.97 -18.21
CA ALA A 118 -5.24 -4.75 -18.35
C ALA A 118 -6.10 -3.49 -18.05
N LEU A 119 -7.31 -3.44 -18.56
CA LEU A 119 -8.25 -2.35 -18.28
C LEU A 119 -8.68 -2.33 -16.80
N GLN A 120 -8.87 -3.50 -16.18
CA GLN A 120 -9.20 -3.61 -14.76
C GLN A 120 -8.05 -3.10 -13.87
N GLY A 121 -6.78 -3.34 -14.26
CA GLY A 121 -5.61 -2.80 -13.58
C GLY A 121 -5.52 -1.27 -13.63
N VAL A 122 -5.99 -0.62 -14.72
CA VAL A 122 -6.15 0.85 -14.77
C VAL A 122 -7.14 1.31 -13.69
N GLY A 123 -8.29 0.65 -13.56
CA GLY A 123 -9.26 0.94 -12.49
C GLY A 123 -8.65 0.79 -11.09
N ALA A 124 -7.90 -0.29 -10.86
CA ALA A 124 -7.20 -0.53 -9.60
C ALA A 124 -6.17 0.56 -9.27
N ALA A 125 -5.44 1.05 -10.28
CA ALA A 125 -4.46 2.13 -10.12
C ALA A 125 -5.09 3.46 -9.68
N LEU A 126 -6.32 3.73 -10.08
CA LEU A 126 -7.07 4.91 -9.67
C LEU A 126 -7.67 4.77 -8.27
N LEU A 127 -8.18 3.58 -7.93
CA LEU A 127 -8.89 3.39 -6.65
C LEU A 127 -7.96 3.14 -5.46
N THR A 128 -6.82 2.48 -5.67
CA THR A 128 -5.93 2.05 -4.57
C THR A 128 -5.35 3.22 -3.77
N PRO A 129 -4.67 4.22 -4.38
CA PRO A 129 -4.18 5.37 -3.63
C PRO A 129 -5.31 6.26 -3.11
N GLY A 130 -6.45 6.31 -3.83
CA GLY A 130 -7.62 7.11 -3.47
C GLY A 130 -8.22 6.75 -2.11
N SER A 131 -8.26 5.47 -1.76
CA SER A 131 -8.79 5.00 -0.47
C SER A 131 -8.06 5.60 0.72
N LEU A 132 -6.74 5.52 0.73
CA LEU A 132 -5.90 6.05 1.81
C LEU A 132 -5.90 7.58 1.82
N ALA A 133 -5.88 8.20 0.63
CA ALA A 133 -5.94 9.65 0.49
C ALA A 133 -7.27 10.24 1.03
N ILE A 134 -8.40 9.57 0.80
CA ILE A 134 -9.70 9.94 1.39
C ILE A 134 -9.64 9.87 2.92
N ILE A 135 -9.10 8.78 3.48
CA ILE A 135 -8.97 8.64 4.94
C ILE A 135 -8.12 9.76 5.52
N GLN A 136 -6.95 10.02 4.94
CA GLN A 136 -6.02 11.03 5.44
C GLN A 136 -6.57 12.46 5.37
N SER A 137 -7.35 12.78 4.33
CA SER A 137 -7.88 14.13 4.13
C SER A 137 -9.15 14.43 4.91
N THR A 138 -9.91 13.41 5.30
CA THR A 138 -11.28 13.60 5.77
C THR A 138 -11.42 13.41 7.27
N TYR A 139 -10.65 12.47 7.86
CA TYR A 139 -10.67 12.31 9.31
C TYR A 139 -9.80 13.37 10.00
N ARG A 140 -10.26 13.84 11.17
CA ARG A 140 -9.45 14.71 12.03
C ARG A 140 -8.13 14.01 12.41
N SER A 141 -7.07 14.80 12.58
CA SER A 141 -5.69 14.30 12.77
C SER A 141 -5.57 13.27 13.90
N ALA A 142 -6.30 13.46 15.01
CA ALA A 142 -6.29 12.54 16.15
C ALA A 142 -6.89 11.14 15.84
N ASP A 143 -7.82 11.05 14.86
CA ASP A 143 -8.53 9.83 14.52
C ASP A 143 -7.92 9.08 13.32
N ARG A 144 -7.05 9.74 12.53
CA ARG A 144 -6.41 9.15 11.33
C ARG A 144 -5.69 7.82 11.60
N PRO A 145 -4.88 7.68 12.66
CA PRO A 145 -4.20 6.41 12.94
C PRO A 145 -5.18 5.25 13.18
N ALA A 146 -6.30 5.52 13.90
CA ALA A 146 -7.33 4.52 14.15
C ALA A 146 -8.08 4.12 12.87
N ALA A 147 -8.39 5.09 11.99
CA ALA A 147 -9.04 4.85 10.71
C ALA A 147 -8.15 4.04 9.75
N ILE A 148 -6.87 4.41 9.63
CA ILE A 148 -5.89 3.70 8.81
C ILE A 148 -5.66 2.28 9.34
N GLY A 149 -5.52 2.12 10.65
CA GLY A 149 -5.36 0.81 11.29
C GLY A 149 -6.56 -0.10 11.02
N THR A 150 -7.79 0.42 11.14
CA THR A 150 -9.00 -0.35 10.86
C THR A 150 -9.15 -0.68 9.37
N TRP A 151 -8.84 0.28 8.49
CA TRP A 151 -8.83 0.06 7.04
C TRP A 151 -7.82 -1.04 6.67
N SER A 152 -6.59 -0.99 7.19
CA SER A 152 -5.55 -2.00 6.93
C SER A 152 -5.97 -3.39 7.42
N ALA A 153 -6.56 -3.48 8.63
CA ALA A 153 -7.02 -4.74 9.18
C ALA A 153 -8.14 -5.37 8.34
N LEU A 154 -9.16 -4.58 7.98
CA LEU A 154 -10.31 -5.07 7.21
C LEU A 154 -9.95 -5.41 5.76
N THR A 155 -9.07 -4.65 5.11
CA THR A 155 -8.56 -5.00 3.78
C THR A 155 -7.67 -6.23 3.81
N GLY A 156 -6.89 -6.43 4.88
CA GLY A 156 -6.17 -7.67 5.13
C GLY A 156 -7.09 -8.88 5.27
N VAL A 157 -8.18 -8.75 6.03
CA VAL A 157 -9.22 -9.81 6.13
C VAL A 157 -9.85 -10.11 4.77
N ALA A 158 -10.17 -9.08 3.98
CA ALA A 158 -10.73 -9.26 2.64
C ALA A 158 -9.77 -10.03 1.72
N SER A 159 -8.49 -9.65 1.69
CA SER A 159 -7.45 -10.37 0.94
C SER A 159 -7.36 -11.84 1.36
N ALA A 160 -7.52 -12.09 2.65
CA ALA A 160 -7.48 -13.41 3.25
C ALA A 160 -8.64 -14.31 2.86
N LEU A 161 -9.81 -13.72 2.78
CA LEU A 161 -11.03 -14.44 2.38
C LEU A 161 -11.07 -14.72 0.88
N GLY A 162 -10.25 -14.01 0.08
CA GLY A 162 -10.21 -14.14 -1.37
C GLY A 162 -10.12 -15.59 -1.86
N PRO A 163 -9.09 -16.35 -1.49
CA PRO A 163 -8.92 -17.70 -1.96
C PRO A 163 -10.09 -18.64 -1.59
N ILE A 164 -10.73 -18.44 -0.43
CA ILE A 164 -11.87 -19.24 0.02
C ILE A 164 -13.12 -18.89 -0.78
N ILE A 165 -13.43 -17.59 -0.88
CA ILE A 165 -14.58 -17.10 -1.63
C ILE A 165 -14.41 -17.49 -3.11
N GLY A 166 -13.22 -17.31 -3.65
CA GLY A 166 -12.90 -17.68 -5.03
C GLY A 166 -13.05 -19.18 -5.27
N GLY A 167 -12.45 -20.00 -4.40
CA GLY A 167 -12.54 -21.45 -4.49
C GLY A 167 -13.99 -21.92 -4.41
N TRP A 168 -14.78 -21.38 -3.48
CA TRP A 168 -16.20 -21.71 -3.36
C TRP A 168 -17.01 -21.31 -4.61
N LEU A 169 -16.77 -20.10 -5.14
CA LEU A 169 -17.46 -19.64 -6.36
C LEU A 169 -17.12 -20.50 -7.58
N ILE A 170 -15.87 -20.96 -7.68
CA ILE A 170 -15.41 -21.81 -8.78
C ILE A 170 -16.03 -23.20 -8.67
N ASP A 171 -16.03 -23.81 -7.47
CA ASP A 171 -16.58 -25.14 -7.23
C ASP A 171 -18.11 -25.15 -7.37
N ALA A 172 -18.81 -24.13 -6.86
CA ALA A 172 -20.28 -24.08 -6.84
C ALA A 172 -20.90 -23.63 -8.18
N PHE A 173 -20.18 -22.78 -8.93
CA PHE A 173 -20.72 -22.16 -10.14
C PHE A 173 -19.72 -22.19 -11.30
N SER A 174 -18.82 -21.19 -11.39
CA SER A 174 -17.81 -21.02 -12.45
C SER A 174 -16.77 -19.99 -12.04
N TRP A 175 -15.57 -20.08 -12.61
CA TRP A 175 -14.53 -19.06 -12.44
C TRP A 175 -14.99 -17.64 -12.85
N ARG A 176 -15.97 -17.53 -13.75
CA ARG A 176 -16.53 -16.24 -14.20
C ARG A 176 -17.16 -15.44 -13.07
N TRP A 177 -17.69 -16.09 -12.05
CA TRP A 177 -18.34 -15.45 -10.90
C TRP A 177 -17.37 -14.69 -10.01
N ILE A 178 -16.07 -15.04 -10.03
CA ILE A 178 -15.07 -14.28 -9.27
C ILE A 178 -14.98 -12.83 -9.73
N PHE A 179 -15.16 -12.60 -11.04
CA PHE A 179 -15.17 -11.25 -11.61
C PHE A 179 -16.52 -10.56 -11.39
N LEU A 180 -17.63 -11.29 -11.52
CA LEU A 180 -18.96 -10.73 -11.28
C LEU A 180 -19.17 -10.29 -9.83
N LEU A 181 -18.47 -10.87 -8.88
CA LEU A 181 -18.47 -10.46 -7.46
C LEU A 181 -18.12 -8.97 -7.29
N ASN A 182 -17.29 -8.42 -8.15
CA ASN A 182 -16.88 -7.02 -8.10
C ASN A 182 -18.02 -6.05 -8.44
N VAL A 183 -19.05 -6.51 -9.19
CA VAL A 183 -20.16 -5.64 -9.62
C VAL A 183 -21.03 -5.20 -8.44
N PRO A 184 -21.63 -6.09 -7.63
CA PRO A 184 -22.43 -5.67 -6.48
C PRO A 184 -21.62 -4.89 -5.45
N ILE A 185 -20.35 -5.28 -5.21
CA ILE A 185 -19.48 -4.54 -4.30
C ILE A 185 -19.24 -3.12 -4.82
N GLY A 186 -18.92 -2.96 -6.11
CA GLY A 186 -18.68 -1.67 -6.74
C GLY A 186 -19.91 -0.77 -6.72
N LEU A 187 -21.10 -1.29 -6.97
CA LEU A 187 -22.36 -0.54 -6.87
C LEU A 187 -22.59 -0.01 -5.45
N VAL A 188 -22.35 -0.85 -4.43
CA VAL A 188 -22.43 -0.45 -3.01
C VAL A 188 -21.41 0.64 -2.70
N VAL A 189 -20.16 0.50 -3.15
CA VAL A 189 -19.10 1.50 -2.97
C VAL A 189 -19.48 2.83 -3.60
N ILE A 190 -19.99 2.83 -4.84
CA ILE A 190 -20.44 4.06 -5.53
C ILE A 190 -21.59 4.72 -4.77
N ALA A 191 -22.58 3.94 -4.32
CA ALA A 191 -23.73 4.47 -3.57
C ALA A 191 -23.30 5.11 -2.23
N ILE A 192 -22.42 4.44 -1.46
CA ILE A 192 -21.91 4.96 -0.19
C ILE A 192 -21.04 6.20 -0.44
N THR A 193 -20.11 6.13 -1.39
CA THR A 193 -19.19 7.21 -1.73
C THR A 193 -19.96 8.47 -2.19
N GLY A 194 -20.96 8.32 -3.05
CA GLY A 194 -21.79 9.40 -3.51
C GLY A 194 -22.56 10.12 -2.41
N ARG A 195 -22.90 9.40 -1.33
CA ARG A 195 -23.80 9.90 -0.26
C ARG A 195 -23.04 10.41 0.97
N HIS A 196 -21.88 9.83 1.30
CA HIS A 196 -21.21 10.05 2.58
C HIS A 196 -19.79 10.59 2.47
N VAL A 197 -19.11 10.41 1.32
CA VAL A 197 -17.72 10.87 1.17
C VAL A 197 -17.74 12.32 0.63
N PRO A 198 -17.20 13.31 1.37
CA PRO A 198 -17.05 14.67 0.86
C PRO A 198 -15.96 14.70 -0.23
N GLU A 199 -16.05 15.67 -1.13
CA GLU A 199 -14.99 15.90 -2.11
C GLU A 199 -13.82 16.60 -1.41
N SER A 200 -12.60 16.13 -1.69
CA SER A 200 -11.38 16.75 -1.22
C SER A 200 -10.33 16.74 -2.33
N ARG A 201 -9.50 17.78 -2.37
CA ARG A 201 -8.36 17.90 -3.28
C ARG A 201 -7.26 18.64 -2.57
N ASP A 202 -6.04 18.49 -3.06
CA ASP A 202 -4.91 19.25 -2.53
C ASP A 202 -4.82 20.60 -3.29
N PRO A 203 -5.02 21.76 -2.62
CA PRO A 203 -4.93 23.06 -3.25
C PRO A 203 -3.51 23.44 -3.67
N HIS A 204 -2.50 22.76 -3.15
CA HIS A 204 -1.07 23.04 -3.42
C HIS A 204 -0.53 22.29 -4.64
N VAL A 205 -1.28 21.34 -5.20
CA VAL A 205 -0.86 20.63 -6.41
C VAL A 205 -0.97 21.55 -7.61
N THR A 206 0.19 22.10 -8.00
CA THR A 206 0.38 22.92 -9.21
C THR A 206 1.22 22.14 -10.22
N GLY A 207 1.06 22.42 -11.51
CA GLY A 207 1.85 21.78 -12.56
C GLY A 207 1.02 20.88 -13.50
N ARG A 208 1.65 20.34 -14.53
CA ARG A 208 1.04 19.42 -15.49
C ARG A 208 1.20 17.98 -15.00
N LEU A 209 0.24 17.11 -15.33
CA LEU A 209 0.38 15.67 -15.13
C LEU A 209 1.54 15.16 -15.99
N ASP A 210 2.39 14.33 -15.41
CA ASP A 210 3.46 13.66 -16.16
C ASP A 210 2.94 12.41 -16.88
N LEU A 211 2.21 12.66 -17.97
CA LEU A 211 1.75 11.59 -18.85
C LEU A 211 2.92 10.92 -19.59
N ARG A 212 4.02 11.66 -19.82
CA ARG A 212 5.21 11.11 -20.49
C ARG A 212 5.87 10.06 -19.63
N GLY A 213 6.07 10.35 -18.35
CA GLY A 213 6.58 9.38 -17.36
C GLY A 213 5.69 8.15 -17.26
N ALA A 214 4.38 8.32 -17.19
CA ALA A 214 3.43 7.20 -17.11
C ALA A 214 3.49 6.31 -18.38
N VAL A 215 3.56 6.90 -19.58
CA VAL A 215 3.68 6.15 -20.85
C VAL A 215 5.03 5.41 -20.92
N LEU A 216 6.12 6.07 -20.54
CA LEU A 216 7.45 5.45 -20.54
C LEU A 216 7.55 4.32 -19.52
N ALA A 217 6.99 4.47 -18.30
CA ALA A 217 6.94 3.41 -17.30
C ALA A 217 6.11 2.22 -17.81
N THR A 218 4.94 2.48 -18.42
CA THR A 218 4.08 1.43 -18.98
C THR A 218 4.78 0.69 -20.12
N ALA A 219 5.36 1.41 -21.08
CA ALA A 219 6.08 0.82 -22.20
C ALA A 219 7.30 0.02 -21.75
N GLY A 220 8.02 0.55 -20.74
CA GLY A 220 9.17 -0.09 -20.13
C GLY A 220 8.82 -1.43 -19.49
N LEU A 221 7.83 -1.43 -18.60
CA LEU A 221 7.36 -2.64 -17.94
C LEU A 221 6.76 -3.63 -18.95
N ALA A 222 5.96 -3.16 -19.90
CA ALA A 222 5.36 -4.03 -20.92
C ALA A 222 6.41 -4.72 -21.79
N GLY A 223 7.44 -3.99 -22.24
CA GLY A 223 8.49 -4.55 -23.08
C GLY A 223 9.33 -5.61 -22.36
N ILE A 224 9.68 -5.36 -21.09
CA ILE A 224 10.42 -6.33 -20.27
C ILE A 224 9.55 -7.56 -19.97
N THR A 225 8.29 -7.36 -19.56
CA THR A 225 7.36 -8.46 -19.27
C THR A 225 7.13 -9.32 -20.51
N TYR A 226 6.92 -8.70 -21.66
CA TYR A 226 6.79 -9.40 -22.94
C TYR A 226 8.02 -10.26 -23.24
N ALA A 227 9.21 -9.69 -23.07
CA ALA A 227 10.46 -10.42 -23.33
C ALA A 227 10.63 -11.61 -22.37
N LEU A 228 10.24 -11.48 -21.11
CA LEU A 228 10.32 -12.56 -20.11
C LEU A 228 9.31 -13.68 -20.38
N ILE A 229 8.09 -13.37 -20.78
CA ILE A 229 7.02 -14.36 -21.00
C ILE A 229 7.16 -15.03 -22.39
N GLU A 230 7.32 -14.24 -23.46
CA GLU A 230 7.26 -14.74 -24.82
C GLU A 230 8.63 -15.21 -25.37
N GLY A 231 9.74 -14.69 -24.82
CA GLY A 231 11.08 -15.05 -25.27
C GLY A 231 11.38 -16.53 -25.19
N PRO A 232 11.17 -17.18 -24.05
CA PRO A 232 11.46 -18.60 -23.88
C PRO A 232 10.46 -19.53 -24.58
N ARG A 233 9.27 -19.04 -24.91
CA ARG A 233 8.21 -19.81 -25.57
C ARG A 233 8.60 -20.29 -26.98
N GLY A 234 9.61 -19.64 -27.61
CA GLY A 234 10.05 -19.97 -28.96
C GLY A 234 9.03 -19.69 -30.06
N GLY A 235 7.85 -19.18 -29.72
CA GLY A 235 6.79 -18.81 -30.69
C GLY A 235 7.02 -17.47 -31.36
N SER A 236 7.72 -16.57 -30.71
CA SER A 236 8.09 -15.26 -31.26
C SER A 236 9.51 -15.29 -31.82
N PRO A 237 9.76 -14.70 -33.00
CA PRO A 237 11.11 -14.57 -33.52
C PRO A 237 12.02 -13.83 -32.51
N LEU A 238 13.27 -14.27 -32.37
CA LEU A 238 14.24 -13.70 -31.41
C LEU A 238 14.38 -12.17 -31.55
N TRP A 239 14.29 -11.64 -32.79
CA TRP A 239 14.36 -10.20 -33.02
C TRP A 239 13.18 -9.43 -32.39
N VAL A 240 11.97 -10.00 -32.34
CA VAL A 240 10.79 -9.38 -31.72
C VAL A 240 11.01 -9.28 -30.22
N THR A 241 11.43 -10.36 -29.57
CA THR A 241 11.72 -10.43 -28.16
C THR A 241 12.87 -9.49 -27.76
N ALA A 242 13.97 -9.51 -28.54
CA ALA A 242 15.10 -8.62 -28.32
C ALA A 242 14.71 -7.13 -28.49
N THR A 243 13.89 -6.83 -29.51
CA THR A 243 13.37 -5.46 -29.70
C THR A 243 12.47 -5.03 -28.57
N ALA A 244 11.55 -5.89 -28.10
CA ALA A 244 10.68 -5.59 -26.97
C ALA A 244 11.49 -5.31 -25.70
N LEU A 245 12.52 -6.12 -25.43
CA LEU A 245 13.44 -5.90 -24.31
C LEU A 245 14.21 -4.58 -24.46
N GLY A 246 14.79 -4.34 -25.65
CA GLY A 246 15.54 -3.11 -25.92
C GLY A 246 14.69 -1.85 -25.80
N VAL A 247 13.48 -1.85 -26.37
CA VAL A 247 12.51 -0.76 -26.23
C VAL A 247 12.08 -0.59 -24.77
N GLY A 248 11.84 -1.71 -24.06
CA GLY A 248 11.49 -1.69 -22.64
C GLY A 248 12.57 -1.04 -21.78
N LEU A 249 13.82 -1.45 -21.95
CA LEU A 249 14.96 -0.87 -21.22
C LEU A 249 15.18 0.60 -21.59
N ALA A 250 15.08 0.95 -22.87
CA ALA A 250 15.20 2.34 -23.34
C ALA A 250 14.07 3.22 -22.77
N ALA A 251 12.85 2.70 -22.69
CA ALA A 251 11.72 3.40 -22.09
C ALA A 251 11.91 3.63 -20.59
N LEU A 252 12.41 2.65 -19.82
CA LEU A 252 12.73 2.86 -18.38
C LEU A 252 13.88 3.84 -18.18
N ALA A 253 14.91 3.80 -19.05
CA ALA A 253 15.98 4.78 -19.02
C ALA A 253 15.44 6.18 -19.33
N GLY A 254 14.60 6.31 -20.37
CA GLY A 254 13.88 7.54 -20.71
C GLY A 254 12.98 8.03 -19.58
N PHE A 255 12.28 7.15 -18.87
CA PHE A 255 11.52 7.47 -17.67
C PHE A 255 12.42 8.08 -16.59
N ALA A 256 13.53 7.41 -16.25
CA ALA A 256 14.47 7.91 -15.25
C ALA A 256 15.08 9.29 -15.62
N VAL A 257 15.35 9.52 -16.91
CA VAL A 257 15.83 10.82 -17.40
C VAL A 257 14.73 11.88 -17.34
N THR A 258 13.51 11.54 -17.74
CA THR A 258 12.35 12.47 -17.71
C THR A 258 12.05 12.90 -16.28
N GLU A 259 12.02 11.97 -15.33
CA GLU A 259 11.78 12.25 -13.90
C GLU A 259 12.83 13.17 -13.27
N ARG A 260 14.09 13.07 -13.72
CA ARG A 260 15.16 13.95 -13.23
C ARG A 260 15.03 15.39 -13.71
N HIS A 261 14.38 15.63 -14.86
CA HIS A 261 14.27 16.95 -15.48
C HIS A 261 12.84 17.52 -15.48
N ALA A 262 11.86 16.76 -15.00
CA ALA A 262 10.46 17.19 -14.94
C ALA A 262 10.28 18.33 -13.92
N ALA A 263 9.53 19.36 -14.28
CA ALA A 263 9.17 20.45 -13.36
C ALA A 263 8.22 20.01 -12.23
N GLY A 264 7.53 18.85 -12.40
CA GLY A 264 6.66 18.23 -11.40
C GLY A 264 6.78 16.71 -11.53
N PRO A 265 7.88 16.10 -11.06
CA PRO A 265 8.10 14.67 -11.21
C PRO A 265 7.09 13.85 -10.40
N ILE A 266 6.64 12.72 -10.97
CA ILE A 266 5.83 11.73 -10.22
C ILE A 266 6.69 11.08 -9.14
N LEU A 267 7.99 10.93 -9.42
CA LEU A 267 9.01 10.39 -8.51
C LEU A 267 10.08 11.45 -8.19
N PRO A 268 9.86 12.34 -7.21
CA PRO A 268 10.85 13.33 -6.85
C PRO A 268 12.21 12.68 -6.51
N PRO A 269 13.32 13.05 -7.17
CA PRO A 269 14.62 12.44 -6.93
C PRO A 269 15.09 12.54 -5.47
N GLY A 270 14.62 13.54 -4.73
CA GLY A 270 14.93 13.73 -3.32
C GLY A 270 14.48 12.58 -2.41
N VAL A 271 13.47 11.79 -2.81
CA VAL A 271 13.06 10.61 -2.05
C VAL A 271 14.13 9.52 -2.07
N PHE A 272 14.88 9.42 -3.17
CA PHE A 272 15.96 8.45 -3.36
C PHE A 272 17.30 8.89 -2.78
N ALA A 273 17.40 10.09 -2.24
CA ALA A 273 18.62 10.57 -1.57
C ALA A 273 18.92 9.78 -0.27
N SER A 274 17.90 9.17 0.34
CA SER A 274 18.08 8.32 1.52
C SER A 274 18.55 6.92 1.12
N GLY A 275 19.77 6.54 1.49
CA GLY A 275 20.29 5.19 1.30
C GLY A 275 19.45 4.13 2.02
N GLN A 276 18.83 4.47 3.18
CA GLN A 276 17.93 3.57 3.89
C GLN A 276 16.61 3.34 3.16
N PHE A 277 16.09 4.36 2.46
CA PHE A 277 14.91 4.21 1.60
C PHE A 277 15.19 3.30 0.41
N LEU A 278 16.35 3.46 -0.24
CA LEU A 278 16.79 2.56 -1.31
C LEU A 278 16.95 1.13 -0.82
N SER A 279 17.62 0.93 0.31
CA SER A 279 17.81 -0.39 0.91
C SER A 279 16.48 -1.07 1.26
N ALA A 280 15.55 -0.35 1.88
CA ALA A 280 14.23 -0.87 2.22
C ALA A 280 13.43 -1.27 0.97
N ASN A 281 13.48 -0.47 -0.10
CA ASN A 281 12.82 -0.80 -1.37
C ASN A 281 13.51 -1.95 -2.11
N ALA A 282 14.84 -2.08 -2.03
CA ALA A 282 15.56 -3.24 -2.57
C ALA A 282 15.16 -4.54 -1.85
N VAL A 283 15.07 -4.52 -0.51
CA VAL A 283 14.55 -5.65 0.28
C VAL A 283 13.09 -5.93 -0.09
N THR A 284 12.26 -4.90 -0.23
CA THR A 284 10.87 -5.04 -0.71
C THR A 284 10.83 -5.74 -2.06
N PHE A 285 11.63 -5.31 -3.03
CA PHE A 285 11.66 -5.91 -4.36
C PHE A 285 12.00 -7.39 -4.31
N VAL A 286 13.09 -7.75 -3.65
CA VAL A 286 13.59 -9.13 -3.59
C VAL A 286 12.60 -10.05 -2.87
N VAL A 287 12.07 -9.62 -1.73
CA VAL A 287 11.10 -10.43 -0.96
C VAL A 287 9.76 -10.54 -1.69
N TYR A 288 9.23 -9.46 -2.24
CA TYR A 288 7.95 -9.51 -2.96
C TYR A 288 8.03 -10.25 -4.29
N ALA A 289 9.21 -10.31 -4.93
CA ALA A 289 9.43 -11.19 -6.06
C ALA A 289 9.32 -12.67 -5.65
N ALA A 290 9.98 -13.07 -4.55
CA ALA A 290 9.83 -14.42 -4.02
C ALA A 290 8.37 -14.75 -3.68
N LEU A 291 7.66 -13.83 -3.01
CA LEU A 291 6.25 -14.00 -2.65
C LEU A 291 5.33 -14.12 -3.88
N GLY A 292 5.55 -13.28 -4.91
CA GLY A 292 4.77 -13.32 -6.16
C GLY A 292 4.84 -14.69 -6.82
N GLY A 293 6.04 -15.26 -6.90
CA GLY A 293 6.25 -16.60 -7.44
C GLY A 293 5.56 -17.71 -6.64
N VAL A 294 5.69 -17.67 -5.31
CA VAL A 294 5.04 -18.67 -4.45
C VAL A 294 3.52 -18.61 -4.54
N PHE A 295 2.93 -17.41 -4.43
CA PHE A 295 1.46 -17.26 -4.50
C PHE A 295 0.90 -17.63 -5.87
N PHE A 296 1.66 -17.44 -6.94
CA PHE A 296 1.29 -17.86 -8.27
C PHE A 296 1.29 -19.40 -8.39
N LEU A 297 2.40 -20.05 -8.04
CA LEU A 297 2.60 -21.48 -8.31
C LEU A 297 1.97 -22.41 -7.27
N LEU A 298 1.95 -22.03 -5.98
CA LEU A 298 1.46 -22.91 -4.90
C LEU A 298 0.03 -23.37 -5.12
N VAL A 299 -0.87 -22.45 -5.45
CA VAL A 299 -2.30 -22.78 -5.62
C VAL A 299 -2.52 -23.61 -6.89
N VAL A 300 -1.77 -23.32 -7.96
CA VAL A 300 -1.81 -24.10 -9.20
C VAL A 300 -1.29 -25.52 -8.96
N PHE A 301 -0.18 -25.65 -8.24
CA PHE A 301 0.41 -26.93 -7.86
C PHE A 301 -0.55 -27.78 -7.01
N LEU A 302 -1.17 -27.20 -5.98
CA LEU A 302 -2.13 -27.91 -5.13
C LEU A 302 -3.33 -28.45 -5.93
N GLN A 303 -3.81 -27.68 -6.91
CA GLN A 303 -4.96 -28.09 -7.72
C GLN A 303 -4.56 -29.12 -8.80
N THR A 304 -3.46 -28.87 -9.52
CA THR A 304 -3.08 -29.69 -10.69
C THR A 304 -2.34 -30.94 -10.27
N SER A 305 -1.29 -30.82 -9.42
CA SER A 305 -0.43 -31.95 -9.06
C SER A 305 -1.01 -32.79 -7.93
N LEU A 306 -1.66 -32.17 -6.93
CA LEU A 306 -2.25 -32.89 -5.80
C LEU A 306 -3.75 -33.16 -5.96
N GLY A 307 -4.41 -32.58 -6.98
CA GLY A 307 -5.82 -32.80 -7.25
C GLY A 307 -6.77 -32.15 -6.23
N TYR A 308 -6.32 -31.11 -5.54
CA TYR A 308 -7.20 -30.35 -4.63
C TYR A 308 -8.31 -29.65 -5.42
N SER A 309 -9.53 -29.61 -4.85
CA SER A 309 -10.55 -28.72 -5.39
C SER A 309 -10.12 -27.25 -5.22
N PRO A 310 -10.63 -26.32 -6.03
CA PRO A 310 -10.38 -24.88 -5.87
C PRO A 310 -10.61 -24.38 -4.45
N LEU A 311 -11.69 -24.83 -3.79
CA LEU A 311 -11.97 -24.49 -2.39
C LEU A 311 -10.93 -25.06 -1.43
N ALA A 312 -10.52 -26.32 -1.62
CA ALA A 312 -9.53 -26.96 -0.77
C ALA A 312 -8.15 -26.28 -0.92
N ALA A 313 -7.74 -25.95 -2.14
CA ALA A 313 -6.50 -25.23 -2.42
C ALA A 313 -6.50 -23.80 -1.83
N GLY A 314 -7.63 -23.09 -1.93
CA GLY A 314 -7.83 -21.80 -1.28
C GLY A 314 -7.77 -21.91 0.25
N ALA A 315 -8.44 -22.90 0.82
CA ALA A 315 -8.45 -23.13 2.26
C ALA A 315 -7.08 -23.58 2.80
N ALA A 316 -6.28 -24.30 2.01
CA ALA A 316 -4.93 -24.72 2.38
C ALA A 316 -3.99 -23.54 2.73
N SER A 317 -4.24 -22.37 2.17
CA SER A 317 -3.48 -21.14 2.46
C SER A 317 -4.00 -20.34 3.66
N LEU A 318 -5.13 -20.72 4.28
CA LEU A 318 -5.71 -20.04 5.45
C LEU A 318 -4.74 -19.84 6.62
N PRO A 319 -3.90 -20.82 7.00
CA PRO A 319 -2.96 -20.63 8.11
C PRO A 319 -2.01 -19.44 7.91
N VAL A 320 -1.59 -19.17 6.66
CA VAL A 320 -0.78 -17.95 6.34
C VAL A 320 -1.53 -16.70 6.75
N THR A 321 -2.77 -16.63 6.35
CA THR A 321 -3.64 -15.48 6.62
C THR A 321 -3.92 -15.27 8.10
N LEU A 322 -4.24 -16.35 8.81
CA LEU A 322 -4.48 -16.30 10.26
C LEU A 322 -3.23 -15.83 11.01
N LEU A 323 -2.04 -16.30 10.61
CA LEU A 323 -0.77 -15.84 11.16
C LEU A 323 -0.51 -14.36 10.85
N MET A 324 -0.76 -13.93 9.62
CA MET A 324 -0.65 -12.52 9.24
C MET A 324 -1.57 -11.64 10.09
N LEU A 325 -2.82 -12.03 10.25
CA LEU A 325 -3.81 -11.27 11.03
C LEU A 325 -3.42 -11.20 12.53
N ALA A 326 -2.94 -12.31 13.08
CA ALA A 326 -2.59 -12.42 14.49
C ALA A 326 -1.26 -11.75 14.83
N LEU A 327 -0.26 -11.82 13.96
CA LEU A 327 1.13 -11.48 14.28
C LEU A 327 1.66 -10.23 13.59
N SER A 328 1.10 -9.78 12.45
CA SER A 328 1.66 -8.66 11.69
C SER A 328 1.75 -7.36 12.50
N SER A 329 0.72 -7.03 13.28
CA SER A 329 0.75 -5.85 14.17
C SER A 329 1.79 -5.98 15.29
N ARG A 330 1.94 -7.20 15.84
CA ARG A 330 2.96 -7.49 16.87
C ARG A 330 4.37 -7.41 16.29
N ALA A 331 4.57 -7.92 15.07
CA ALA A 331 5.84 -7.84 14.36
C ALA A 331 6.22 -6.38 14.05
N GLY A 332 5.26 -5.55 13.63
CA GLY A 332 5.45 -4.11 13.48
C GLY A 332 5.85 -3.42 14.78
N ALA A 333 5.17 -3.73 15.90
CA ALA A 333 5.51 -3.20 17.21
C ALA A 333 6.87 -3.73 17.72
N LEU A 334 7.22 -4.97 17.43
CA LEU A 334 8.55 -5.53 17.75
C LEU A 334 9.64 -4.77 16.98
N ALA A 335 9.44 -4.53 15.68
CA ALA A 335 10.39 -3.79 14.85
C ALA A 335 10.64 -2.36 15.39
N GLN A 336 9.63 -1.71 15.97
CA GLN A 336 9.80 -0.41 16.61
C GLN A 336 10.64 -0.50 17.90
N ARG A 337 10.59 -1.61 18.64
CA ARG A 337 11.32 -1.78 19.91
C ARG A 337 12.76 -2.23 19.71
N VAL A 338 12.98 -3.23 18.84
CA VAL A 338 14.32 -3.85 18.63
C VAL A 338 15.03 -3.33 17.38
N GLY A 339 14.38 -2.42 16.65
CA GLY A 339 14.83 -1.97 15.33
C GLY A 339 14.36 -2.88 14.19
N PRO A 340 14.31 -2.36 12.96
CA PRO A 340 13.77 -3.09 11.80
C PRO A 340 14.72 -4.15 11.25
N ARG A 341 16.03 -4.03 11.50
CA ARG A 341 17.05 -4.93 10.96
C ARG A 341 16.79 -6.39 11.31
N LEU A 342 16.49 -6.68 12.59
CA LEU A 342 16.28 -8.06 13.05
C LEU A 342 15.04 -8.73 12.41
N PRO A 343 13.82 -8.14 12.46
CA PRO A 343 12.66 -8.72 11.78
C PRO A 343 12.84 -8.87 10.27
N LEU A 344 13.49 -7.90 9.61
CA LEU A 344 13.74 -7.93 8.16
C LEU A 344 14.85 -8.92 7.75
N THR A 345 15.64 -9.39 8.70
CA THR A 345 16.59 -10.49 8.47
C THR A 345 15.91 -11.84 8.73
N VAL A 346 15.30 -12.00 9.90
CA VAL A 346 14.72 -13.29 10.33
C VAL A 346 13.46 -13.63 9.52
N GLY A 347 12.62 -12.66 9.20
CA GLY A 347 11.39 -12.90 8.46
C GLY A 347 11.60 -13.53 7.09
N PRO A 348 12.44 -12.95 6.21
CA PRO A 348 12.74 -13.55 4.91
C PRO A 348 13.48 -14.90 5.00
N LEU A 349 14.28 -15.14 6.04
CA LEU A 349 14.89 -16.45 6.28
C LEU A 349 13.84 -17.50 6.69
N LEU A 350 12.83 -17.13 7.47
CA LEU A 350 11.67 -17.99 7.76
C LEU A 350 10.84 -18.25 6.50
N LEU A 351 10.64 -17.24 5.63
CA LEU A 351 10.01 -17.44 4.32
C LEU A 351 10.78 -18.49 3.51
N ALA A 352 12.11 -18.34 3.42
CA ALA A 352 12.97 -19.29 2.72
C ALA A 352 12.85 -20.71 3.32
N ALA A 353 12.86 -20.85 4.64
CA ALA A 353 12.66 -22.14 5.31
C ALA A 353 11.29 -22.74 4.99
N GLY A 354 10.20 -21.93 4.98
CA GLY A 354 8.88 -22.38 4.55
C GLY A 354 8.85 -22.89 3.11
N MET A 355 9.52 -22.17 2.18
CA MET A 355 9.64 -22.58 0.78
C MET A 355 10.45 -23.88 0.63
N LEU A 356 11.54 -24.05 1.40
CA LEU A 356 12.30 -25.30 1.42
C LEU A 356 11.48 -26.46 1.99
N LEU A 357 10.61 -26.22 2.98
CA LEU A 357 9.69 -27.25 3.46
C LEU A 357 8.66 -27.67 2.41
N MET A 358 8.29 -26.77 1.47
CA MET A 358 7.40 -27.10 0.35
C MET A 358 8.01 -28.14 -0.62
N LEU A 359 9.34 -28.32 -0.64
CA LEU A 359 10.00 -29.37 -1.43
C LEU A 359 9.64 -30.79 -0.97
N ARG A 360 9.07 -30.95 0.25
CA ARG A 360 8.60 -32.23 0.76
C ARG A 360 7.22 -32.64 0.25
N ILE A 361 6.54 -31.74 -0.46
CA ILE A 361 5.22 -31.98 -0.99
C ILE A 361 5.40 -32.62 -2.36
N ASP A 362 5.07 -33.91 -2.49
CA ASP A 362 5.23 -34.67 -3.71
C ASP A 362 3.87 -35.12 -4.27
N VAL A 363 3.80 -35.50 -5.56
CA VAL A 363 2.60 -35.89 -6.32
C VAL A 363 1.84 -37.06 -5.66
N GLY A 364 2.51 -37.90 -4.89
CA GLY A 364 1.93 -39.01 -4.13
C GLY A 364 1.41 -38.64 -2.74
N ALA A 365 1.80 -37.49 -2.23
CA ALA A 365 1.49 -37.03 -0.87
C ALA A 365 0.44 -35.91 -0.92
N GLY A 366 -0.51 -35.89 0.00
CA GLY A 366 -1.34 -34.71 0.18
C GLY A 366 -2.80 -34.81 -0.28
N ARG A 367 -3.27 -36.01 -0.63
CA ARG A 367 -4.67 -36.21 -1.06
C ARG A 367 -5.68 -36.29 0.08
N GLY A 368 -5.25 -36.36 1.33
CA GLY A 368 -6.08 -36.45 2.51
C GLY A 368 -5.75 -35.42 3.57
N VAL A 369 -6.63 -35.29 4.57
CA VAL A 369 -6.43 -34.35 5.70
C VAL A 369 -5.15 -34.68 6.50
N ALA A 370 -4.80 -35.96 6.63
CA ALA A 370 -3.58 -36.41 7.29
C ALA A 370 -2.33 -35.94 6.52
N ASP A 371 -2.33 -36.11 5.20
CA ASP A 371 -1.22 -35.70 4.35
C ASP A 371 -1.05 -34.18 4.33
N TYR A 372 -2.16 -33.43 4.28
CA TYR A 372 -2.13 -31.97 4.44
C TYR A 372 -1.44 -31.57 5.76
N ALA A 373 -1.82 -32.21 6.86
CA ALA A 373 -1.27 -31.90 8.19
C ALA A 373 0.24 -32.20 8.30
N VAL A 374 0.72 -33.23 7.57
CA VAL A 374 2.13 -33.65 7.64
C VAL A 374 3.03 -32.89 6.64
N PHE A 375 2.55 -32.68 5.42
CA PHE A 375 3.39 -32.15 4.33
C PHE A 375 3.13 -30.67 4.03
N VAL A 376 1.88 -30.23 3.96
CA VAL A 376 1.53 -28.87 3.52
C VAL A 376 1.49 -27.90 4.69
N LEU A 377 0.80 -28.26 5.78
CA LEU A 377 0.56 -27.36 6.91
C LEU A 377 1.84 -26.84 7.57
N PRO A 378 2.89 -27.64 7.84
CA PRO A 378 4.13 -27.13 8.44
C PRO A 378 4.83 -26.11 7.55
N ALA A 379 4.88 -26.36 6.23
CA ALA A 379 5.46 -25.44 5.26
C ALA A 379 4.73 -24.12 5.22
N VAL A 380 3.39 -24.16 5.16
CA VAL A 380 2.50 -22.99 5.13
C VAL A 380 2.55 -22.21 6.44
N LEU A 381 2.68 -22.87 7.60
CA LEU A 381 2.84 -22.20 8.91
C LEU A 381 4.18 -21.45 9.00
N VAL A 382 5.30 -22.09 8.63
CA VAL A 382 6.62 -21.44 8.68
C VAL A 382 6.68 -20.28 7.68
N PHE A 383 6.14 -20.47 6.48
CA PHE A 383 6.02 -19.43 5.47
C PHE A 383 5.15 -18.26 5.97
N GLY A 384 3.99 -18.54 6.57
CA GLY A 384 3.09 -17.52 7.13
C GLY A 384 3.71 -16.74 8.29
N LEU A 385 4.51 -17.40 9.14
CA LEU A 385 5.27 -16.74 10.20
C LEU A 385 6.32 -15.79 9.62
N GLY A 386 7.05 -16.23 8.61
CA GLY A 386 8.01 -15.41 7.86
C GLY A 386 7.33 -14.19 7.23
N LEU A 387 6.16 -14.39 6.61
CA LEU A 387 5.39 -13.31 5.99
C LEU A 387 4.91 -12.28 7.02
N ALA A 388 4.35 -12.73 8.14
CA ALA A 388 3.87 -11.87 9.21
C ALA A 388 4.99 -11.02 9.83
N THR A 389 6.21 -11.59 9.92
CA THR A 389 7.39 -10.89 10.48
C THR A 389 8.07 -9.96 9.48
N THR A 390 7.78 -10.06 8.16
CA THR A 390 8.43 -9.29 7.10
C THR A 390 7.60 -8.10 6.64
N VAL A 391 6.31 -8.30 6.31
CA VAL A 391 5.51 -7.33 5.54
C VAL A 391 5.30 -6.01 6.28
N ALA A 392 4.88 -6.05 7.55
CA ALA A 392 4.65 -4.83 8.31
C ALA A 392 5.96 -4.07 8.61
N PRO A 393 7.06 -4.73 9.06
CA PRO A 393 8.34 -4.05 9.25
C PRO A 393 8.93 -3.45 7.97
N VAL A 394 8.87 -4.12 6.81
CA VAL A 394 9.47 -3.59 5.58
C VAL A 394 8.77 -2.32 5.11
N THR A 395 7.45 -2.30 5.15
CA THR A 395 6.66 -1.12 4.78
C THR A 395 6.91 0.03 5.76
N ALA A 396 6.91 -0.24 7.07
CA ALA A 396 7.19 0.76 8.09
C ALA A 396 8.60 1.36 7.93
N THR A 397 9.60 0.50 7.62
CA THR A 397 10.99 0.94 7.40
C THR A 397 11.11 1.81 6.15
N ALA A 398 10.47 1.43 5.04
CA ALA A 398 10.48 2.23 3.82
C ALA A 398 9.86 3.62 4.06
N LEU A 399 8.74 3.69 4.75
CA LEU A 399 8.07 4.95 5.06
C LEU A 399 8.88 5.83 6.02
N ALA A 400 9.47 5.24 7.07
CA ALA A 400 10.28 5.96 8.05
C ALA A 400 11.61 6.47 7.48
N ALA A 401 12.17 5.76 6.48
CA ALA A 401 13.41 6.13 5.82
C ALA A 401 13.26 7.28 4.81
N ALA A 402 12.03 7.64 4.43
CA ALA A 402 11.75 8.72 3.51
C ALA A 402 11.63 10.07 4.25
N PRO A 403 11.95 11.21 3.59
CA PRO A 403 11.69 12.52 4.15
C PRO A 403 10.20 12.73 4.47
N ALA A 404 9.89 13.32 5.62
CA ALA A 404 8.50 13.50 6.10
C ALA A 404 7.62 14.28 5.10
N THR A 405 8.22 15.20 4.33
CA THR A 405 7.57 16.00 3.28
C THR A 405 7.10 15.16 2.08
N HIS A 406 7.60 13.92 1.92
CA HIS A 406 7.33 13.05 0.78
C HIS A 406 6.72 11.70 1.18
N SER A 407 6.12 11.59 2.36
CA SER A 407 5.58 10.32 2.89
C SER A 407 4.53 9.65 1.98
N GLY A 408 3.68 10.44 1.32
CA GLY A 408 2.72 9.94 0.33
C GLY A 408 3.39 9.31 -0.89
N VAL A 409 4.39 10.01 -1.45
CA VAL A 409 5.18 9.50 -2.58
C VAL A 409 5.96 8.25 -2.18
N ALA A 410 6.57 8.23 -0.99
CA ALA A 410 7.31 7.08 -0.48
C ALA A 410 6.43 5.83 -0.37
N SER A 411 5.19 5.99 0.10
CA SER A 411 4.20 4.90 0.12
C SER A 411 3.85 4.43 -1.29
N GLY A 412 3.63 5.36 -2.21
CA GLY A 412 3.37 5.05 -3.63
C GLY A 412 4.52 4.28 -4.28
N VAL A 413 5.77 4.71 -4.05
CA VAL A 413 6.98 4.04 -4.55
C VAL A 413 7.09 2.63 -3.99
N ASN A 414 6.95 2.45 -2.68
CA ASN A 414 7.05 1.13 -2.07
C ASN A 414 5.97 0.17 -2.58
N ASN A 415 4.73 0.66 -2.79
CA ASN A 415 3.68 -0.11 -3.45
C ASN A 415 4.03 -0.45 -4.91
N ALA A 416 4.51 0.52 -5.70
CA ALA A 416 4.92 0.28 -7.08
C ALA A 416 6.05 -0.77 -7.15
N VAL A 417 7.08 -0.65 -6.29
CA VAL A 417 8.19 -1.61 -6.21
C VAL A 417 7.67 -3.02 -5.90
N SER A 418 6.76 -3.17 -4.95
CA SER A 418 6.18 -4.49 -4.62
C SER A 418 5.39 -5.08 -5.78
N ARG A 419 4.66 -4.26 -6.56
CA ARG A 419 3.92 -4.72 -7.74
C ARG A 419 4.82 -5.09 -8.91
N VAL A 420 5.85 -4.27 -9.18
CA VAL A 420 6.86 -4.59 -10.19
C VAL A 420 7.61 -5.88 -9.84
N ALA A 421 7.92 -6.10 -8.56
CA ALA A 421 8.56 -7.32 -8.10
C ALA A 421 7.69 -8.56 -8.35
N GLN A 422 6.39 -8.49 -8.01
CA GLN A 422 5.43 -9.57 -8.28
C GLN A 422 5.27 -9.82 -9.78
N LEU A 423 5.10 -8.77 -10.58
CA LEU A 423 5.03 -8.83 -12.04
C LEU A 423 6.26 -9.55 -12.63
N THR A 424 7.45 -9.13 -12.23
CA THR A 424 8.72 -9.74 -12.72
C THR A 424 8.82 -11.22 -12.32
N ALA A 425 8.37 -11.57 -11.12
CA ALA A 425 8.40 -12.95 -10.65
C ALA A 425 7.42 -13.85 -11.41
N VAL A 426 6.18 -13.40 -11.62
CA VAL A 426 5.19 -14.17 -12.39
C VAL A 426 5.65 -14.36 -13.83
N ALA A 427 6.28 -13.34 -14.43
CA ALA A 427 6.82 -13.41 -15.79
C ALA A 427 8.05 -14.34 -15.90
N ALA A 428 9.00 -14.27 -14.96
CA ALA A 428 10.30 -14.93 -15.10
C ALA A 428 10.36 -16.31 -14.45
N LEU A 429 9.69 -16.52 -13.32
CA LEU A 429 9.90 -17.71 -12.49
C LEU A 429 9.50 -19.03 -13.17
N PRO A 430 8.34 -19.15 -13.89
CA PRO A 430 8.01 -20.39 -14.56
C PRO A 430 9.10 -20.81 -15.54
N VAL A 431 9.62 -19.88 -16.32
CA VAL A 431 10.69 -20.13 -17.28
C VAL A 431 11.98 -20.57 -16.59
N LEU A 432 12.39 -19.87 -15.53
CA LEU A 432 13.58 -20.22 -14.75
C LEU A 432 13.42 -21.58 -14.07
N ALA A 433 12.20 -21.99 -13.79
CA ALA A 433 11.84 -23.28 -13.22
C ALA A 433 11.60 -24.39 -14.25
N GLY A 434 11.73 -24.08 -15.55
CA GLY A 434 11.50 -25.03 -16.63
C GLY A 434 10.04 -25.34 -16.91
N ILE A 435 9.10 -24.50 -16.43
CA ILE A 435 7.67 -24.67 -16.65
C ILE A 435 7.24 -23.90 -17.91
N GLY A 436 6.72 -24.59 -18.90
CA GLY A 436 6.29 -23.97 -20.16
C GLY A 436 5.15 -24.70 -20.86
N GLY A 437 4.64 -24.12 -21.94
CA GLY A 437 3.62 -24.74 -22.79
C GLY A 437 2.39 -25.21 -22.02
N LYS A 438 2.16 -26.52 -21.96
CA LYS A 438 1.01 -27.15 -21.29
C LYS A 438 1.35 -27.80 -19.94
N ASP A 439 2.53 -27.55 -19.36
CA ASP A 439 2.97 -28.19 -18.12
C ASP A 439 2.03 -27.91 -16.95
N PHE A 440 1.25 -26.83 -16.97
CA PHE A 440 0.18 -26.62 -15.98
C PHE A 440 -0.96 -27.66 -16.05
N GLN A 441 -0.97 -28.46 -17.09
CA GLN A 441 -1.93 -29.57 -17.26
C GLN A 441 -1.30 -30.93 -16.96
N ASP A 442 0.04 -31.00 -16.83
CA ASP A 442 0.80 -32.20 -16.49
C ASP A 442 1.21 -32.16 -15.00
N PRO A 443 0.63 -33.04 -14.14
CA PRO A 443 0.93 -33.06 -12.71
C PRO A 443 2.42 -33.29 -12.38
N GLY A 444 3.12 -34.12 -13.19
CA GLY A 444 4.53 -34.46 -12.96
C GLY A 444 5.46 -33.31 -13.35
N ALA A 445 5.33 -32.81 -14.59
CA ALA A 445 6.13 -31.69 -15.07
C ALA A 445 5.95 -30.44 -14.19
N LEU A 446 4.71 -30.18 -13.76
CA LEU A 446 4.45 -29.06 -12.85
C LEU A 446 5.09 -29.27 -11.47
N ALA A 447 5.14 -30.51 -10.95
CA ALA A 447 5.76 -30.79 -9.64
C ALA A 447 7.27 -30.55 -9.68
N ASP A 448 7.98 -31.01 -10.70
CA ASP A 448 9.42 -30.78 -10.87
C ASP A 448 9.74 -29.30 -11.01
N GLY A 449 8.95 -28.59 -11.83
CA GLY A 449 9.06 -27.15 -11.97
C GLY A 449 8.73 -26.39 -10.68
N PHE A 450 7.72 -26.82 -9.93
CA PHE A 450 7.37 -26.22 -8.63
C PHE A 450 8.52 -26.35 -7.63
N HIS A 451 9.14 -27.51 -7.51
CA HIS A 451 10.29 -27.71 -6.63
C HIS A 451 11.46 -26.81 -7.01
N THR A 452 11.77 -26.69 -8.31
CA THR A 452 12.80 -25.77 -8.81
C THR A 452 12.43 -24.31 -8.48
N ALA A 453 11.18 -23.92 -8.68
CA ALA A 453 10.70 -22.59 -8.34
C ALA A 453 10.80 -22.29 -6.85
N MET A 454 10.51 -23.28 -5.98
CA MET A 454 10.66 -23.12 -4.52
C MET A 454 12.13 -22.94 -4.10
N LEU A 455 13.06 -23.61 -4.74
CA LEU A 455 14.50 -23.40 -4.52
C LEU A 455 14.94 -21.99 -4.93
N ILE A 456 14.51 -21.52 -6.10
CA ILE A 456 14.83 -20.17 -6.59
C ILE A 456 14.25 -19.11 -5.64
N THR A 457 12.98 -19.23 -5.28
CA THR A 457 12.31 -18.27 -4.41
C THR A 457 12.85 -18.30 -2.97
N ALA A 458 13.24 -19.47 -2.46
CA ALA A 458 13.91 -19.61 -1.18
C ALA A 458 15.27 -18.90 -1.18
N ALA A 459 16.09 -19.12 -2.22
CA ALA A 459 17.36 -18.42 -2.38
C ALA A 459 17.18 -16.91 -2.47
N LEU A 460 16.19 -16.45 -3.25
CA LEU A 460 15.85 -15.04 -3.40
C LEU A 460 15.40 -14.43 -2.06
N SER A 461 14.53 -15.13 -1.31
CA SER A 461 14.07 -14.66 0.00
C SER A 461 15.22 -14.61 1.02
N ALA A 462 16.08 -15.62 1.04
CA ALA A 462 17.27 -15.62 1.89
C ALA A 462 18.21 -14.46 1.54
N ALA A 463 18.43 -14.19 0.24
CA ALA A 463 19.20 -13.04 -0.22
C ALA A 463 18.57 -11.71 0.25
N GLY A 464 17.25 -11.60 0.25
CA GLY A 464 16.52 -10.44 0.80
C GLY A 464 16.78 -10.25 2.30
N GLY A 465 16.79 -11.33 3.07
CA GLY A 465 17.12 -11.31 4.51
C GLY A 465 18.58 -10.90 4.76
N LEU A 466 19.52 -11.44 4.00
CA LEU A 466 20.94 -11.07 4.08
C LEU A 466 21.18 -9.61 3.65
N LEU A 467 20.49 -9.17 2.60
CA LEU A 467 20.52 -7.77 2.16
C LEU A 467 20.03 -6.84 3.29
N ALA A 468 18.92 -7.19 3.94
CA ALA A 468 18.42 -6.43 5.07
C ALA A 468 19.42 -6.39 6.23
N ALA A 469 20.05 -7.53 6.55
CA ALA A 469 21.09 -7.62 7.58
C ALA A 469 22.30 -6.73 7.29
N ALA A 470 22.68 -6.61 6.00
CA ALA A 470 23.83 -5.83 5.57
C ALA A 470 23.54 -4.31 5.47
N THR A 471 22.32 -3.92 5.06
CA THR A 471 22.04 -2.55 4.62
C THR A 471 21.07 -1.78 5.52
N ILE A 472 20.19 -2.47 6.25
CA ILE A 472 19.18 -1.80 7.09
C ILE A 472 19.79 -1.49 8.47
N ARG A 473 19.65 -0.24 8.91
CA ARG A 473 20.08 0.21 10.23
C ARG A 473 18.99 -0.04 11.26
N SER A 474 19.39 -0.39 12.47
CA SER A 474 18.45 -0.68 13.56
C SER A 474 17.74 0.56 14.12
N ASP A 475 18.30 1.75 13.89
CA ASP A 475 17.81 3.03 14.41
C ASP A 475 16.79 3.74 13.49
N VAL A 476 16.52 3.22 12.29
CA VAL A 476 15.63 3.87 11.29
C VAL A 476 14.23 4.17 11.85
N LEU A 477 13.71 3.30 12.73
CA LEU A 477 12.39 3.49 13.36
C LEU A 477 12.45 4.25 14.69
N ALA A 478 13.63 4.54 15.25
CA ALA A 478 13.78 5.20 16.56
C ALA A 478 13.33 6.67 16.57
N GLY A 479 13.27 7.31 15.40
CA GLY A 479 12.79 8.69 15.23
C GLY A 479 11.32 8.78 14.77
N ALA A 480 10.64 7.65 14.53
CA ALA A 480 9.24 7.67 14.15
C ALA A 480 8.35 7.98 15.38
N PRO A 481 7.33 8.86 15.26
CA PRO A 481 6.40 9.09 16.36
C PRO A 481 5.80 7.75 16.80
N GLU A 482 5.92 7.45 18.09
CA GLU A 482 5.29 6.27 18.68
C GLU A 482 3.79 6.29 18.30
N PRO A 483 3.21 5.21 17.75
CA PRO A 483 1.78 5.17 17.52
C PRO A 483 1.14 5.40 18.89
N ALA A 484 0.40 6.50 19.01
CA ALA A 484 -0.22 6.91 20.26
C ALA A 484 -0.97 5.70 20.83
N ARG A 485 -0.38 5.04 21.85
CA ARG A 485 -1.14 4.15 22.72
C ARG A 485 -2.36 4.98 23.11
N ALA A 486 -3.55 4.47 22.81
CA ALA A 486 -4.77 5.06 23.32
C ALA A 486 -4.60 5.16 24.84
N ALA A 487 -4.08 6.30 25.28
CA ALA A 487 -4.08 6.63 26.68
C ALA A 487 -5.56 6.59 27.10
N PRO A 488 -5.91 5.92 28.22
CA PRO A 488 -7.25 6.00 28.73
C PRO A 488 -7.56 7.49 28.82
N ALA A 489 -8.66 7.90 28.20
CA ALA A 489 -9.07 9.28 28.11
C ALA A 489 -9.03 9.89 29.54
N ARG A 490 -7.95 10.59 29.87
CA ARG A 490 -7.96 11.50 31.00
C ARG A 490 -9.07 12.49 30.65
N ARG A 491 -10.15 12.42 31.38
CA ARG A 491 -11.13 13.52 31.42
C ARG A 491 -10.32 14.77 31.73
N GLN A 492 -10.05 15.58 30.69
CA GLN A 492 -9.60 16.94 30.94
C GLN A 492 -10.72 17.60 31.73
N PRO A 493 -10.42 18.23 32.84
CA PRO A 493 -11.41 19.10 33.50
C PRO A 493 -11.88 20.07 32.43
N ALA A 494 -13.19 20.27 32.35
CA ALA A 494 -13.76 21.26 31.45
C ALA A 494 -12.99 22.57 31.65
N PRO A 495 -12.55 23.26 30.57
CA PRO A 495 -11.93 24.56 30.71
C PRO A 495 -12.92 25.44 31.46
N GLU A 496 -12.49 26.02 32.60
CA GLU A 496 -13.24 27.09 33.22
C GLU A 496 -13.50 28.14 32.16
N ALA A 497 -14.78 28.43 31.91
CA ALA A 497 -15.20 29.42 30.95
C ALA A 497 -14.60 30.76 31.34
N GLU A 498 -13.58 31.24 30.66
CA GLU A 498 -13.12 32.62 30.76
C GLU A 498 -14.30 33.52 30.36
N PRO A 499 -14.60 34.54 31.14
CA PRO A 499 -15.68 35.47 30.78
C PRO A 499 -15.32 36.20 29.49
N CYS A 500 -16.16 36.08 28.49
CA CYS A 500 -16.00 36.79 27.21
C CYS A 500 -15.97 38.32 27.44
N PRO A 501 -14.90 39.02 27.00
CA PRO A 501 -14.76 40.46 27.20
C PRO A 501 -15.48 41.30 26.15
N TYR A 502 -16.38 40.72 25.30
CA TYR A 502 -17.02 41.46 24.23
C TYR A 502 -18.54 41.60 24.46
N GLU A 503 -18.97 42.85 24.50
CA GLU A 503 -20.40 43.22 24.43
C GLU A 503 -20.95 42.87 23.05
N CYS A 504 -21.90 41.93 22.98
CA CYS A 504 -22.68 41.75 21.75
C CYS A 504 -23.72 42.85 21.63
N PRO A 505 -23.78 43.59 20.52
CA PRO A 505 -24.83 44.58 20.30
C PRO A 505 -26.14 43.89 19.89
N VAL A 506 -26.94 43.48 20.85
CA VAL A 506 -28.33 43.11 20.63
C VAL A 506 -29.19 44.19 21.29
N ALA A 507 -30.16 44.70 20.58
CA ALA A 507 -31.07 45.73 21.05
C ALA A 507 -31.89 45.22 22.26
N GLY A 508 -31.36 45.46 23.46
CA GLY A 508 -32.00 45.16 24.74
C GLY A 508 -31.11 45.67 25.87
N THR A 509 -31.74 46.17 26.92
CA THR A 509 -31.07 46.77 28.08
C THR A 509 -30.02 45.80 28.67
N PRO A 510 -28.73 46.18 28.81
CA PRO A 510 -27.73 45.29 29.36
C PRO A 510 -27.94 45.07 30.86
N LEU A 511 -28.08 43.82 31.25
CA LEU A 511 -28.02 43.42 32.67
C LEU A 511 -26.54 43.53 33.13
N ARG A 512 -26.22 44.62 33.83
CA ARG A 512 -24.94 44.71 34.54
C ARG A 512 -24.96 43.76 35.73
N PRO A 513 -24.00 42.83 35.88
CA PRO A 513 -23.83 42.14 37.14
C PRO A 513 -23.44 43.13 38.23
N ALA A 514 -24.02 43.00 39.40
CA ALA A 514 -23.65 43.79 40.55
C ALA A 514 -22.16 43.61 40.90
N PRO A 515 -21.45 44.71 41.24
CA PRO A 515 -20.04 44.60 41.64
C PRO A 515 -19.88 43.70 42.84
N ALA A 516 -18.92 42.77 42.75
CA ALA A 516 -18.56 41.87 43.86
C ALA A 516 -18.12 42.66 45.10
N PRO A 517 -18.51 42.24 46.31
CA PRO A 517 -18.12 42.93 47.54
C PRO A 517 -16.61 42.92 47.72
N ALA A 518 -16.04 44.09 48.01
CA ALA A 518 -14.63 44.30 48.24
C ALA A 518 -14.14 43.43 49.40
N LYS A 519 -13.08 42.66 49.17
CA LYS A 519 -12.39 41.90 50.24
C LYS A 519 -11.87 42.87 51.33
N PRO A 520 -12.04 42.58 52.64
CA PRO A 520 -11.49 43.43 53.70
C PRO A 520 -9.96 43.42 53.64
N ARG A 521 -9.38 44.63 53.71
CA ARG A 521 -7.93 44.85 53.87
C ARG A 521 -7.52 44.28 55.23
N GLN A 522 -6.68 43.25 55.23
CA GLN A 522 -5.97 42.83 56.42
C GLN A 522 -4.87 43.82 56.72
N GLY A 523 -4.90 44.36 57.97
CA GLY A 523 -4.01 45.33 58.49
C GLY A 523 -2.56 44.82 58.61
N GLY A 524 -1.62 45.56 58.06
CA GLY A 524 -0.19 45.34 58.27
C GLY A 524 0.30 46.09 59.48
N THR A 525 1.00 45.42 60.32
CA THR A 525 1.79 45.94 61.44
C THR A 525 3.06 46.64 60.95
N PRO A 526 3.49 47.73 61.61
CA PRO A 526 4.68 48.47 61.24
C PRO A 526 5.94 47.88 61.86
N GLY A 527 7.06 47.90 61.14
CA GLY A 527 8.41 47.57 61.66
C GLY A 527 9.43 48.58 61.12
N PRO A 528 10.54 48.80 61.80
CA PRO A 528 11.09 50.13 62.04
C PRO A 528 12.18 50.59 61.06
N ASP A 529 12.41 51.95 61.15
CA ASP A 529 13.38 52.80 60.55
C ASP A 529 14.83 52.27 60.41
N ARG A 530 15.49 52.67 59.35
CA ARG A 530 16.84 53.21 59.39
C ARG A 530 17.22 53.98 58.11
N PRO A 531 18.06 54.99 58.23
CA PRO A 531 18.16 56.12 57.32
C PRO A 531 19.41 56.16 56.44
N GLY A 532 19.38 57.05 55.45
CA GLY A 532 20.55 57.87 55.08
C GLY A 532 21.35 57.48 53.83
N GLY A 533 21.51 58.43 52.95
CA GLY A 533 22.62 58.53 52.00
C GLY A 533 22.18 58.83 50.58
N THR A 534 21.89 60.08 50.26
CA THR A 534 22.61 61.14 49.51
C THR A 534 23.13 60.77 48.12
N ASP A 535 22.67 61.58 47.19
CA ASP A 535 23.32 62.24 46.08
C ASP A 535 23.74 61.53 44.79
N GLY A 536 23.40 62.23 43.72
CA GLY A 536 24.25 62.40 42.53
C GLY A 536 23.54 62.13 41.20
N THR A 537 22.73 63.02 40.70
CA THR A 537 22.95 64.00 39.58
C THR A 537 23.40 63.43 38.24
N HIS A 538 22.63 63.84 37.20
CA HIS A 538 23.05 64.16 35.81
C HIS A 538 23.34 63.02 34.86
N GLU A 539 22.97 62.93 33.60
CA GLU A 539 22.55 63.88 32.56
C GLU A 539 22.24 63.07 31.30
N ALA A 540 21.23 63.45 30.54
CA ALA A 540 21.17 63.15 29.12
C ALA A 540 21.96 64.24 28.36
N PRO A 541 22.35 64.14 27.09
CA PRO A 541 21.54 63.85 25.92
C PRO A 541 22.26 63.10 24.76
N GLY A 542 21.47 62.79 23.66
CA GLY A 542 21.99 62.36 22.36
C GLY A 542 22.61 63.52 21.55
N PRO A 543 22.65 63.55 20.21
CA PRO A 543 22.59 62.52 19.16
C PRO A 543 23.68 62.73 18.07
N GLY A 544 23.66 61.98 16.97
CA GLY A 544 24.36 62.28 15.71
C GLY A 544 25.56 61.35 15.46
N GLY A 545 25.85 60.82 14.29
CA GLY A 545 25.56 61.13 12.95
C GLY A 545 26.59 60.42 12.05
N ARG A 546 26.12 59.98 10.90
CA ARG A 546 26.76 59.97 9.57
C ARG A 546 28.19 59.42 9.32
N GLY A 547 28.21 58.66 8.24
CA GLY A 547 29.28 58.60 7.24
C GLY A 547 30.07 57.31 7.29
N GLY A 548 30.23 56.58 6.27
CA GLY A 548 30.51 56.78 4.89
C GLY A 548 31.42 55.67 4.44
N ALA A 549 31.07 55.09 3.32
CA ALA A 549 31.83 54.85 2.12
C ALA A 549 33.03 53.85 2.09
N ASP A 550 32.96 53.05 1.02
CA ASP A 550 34.04 52.47 0.18
C ASP A 550 34.90 51.35 0.78
N GLY A 551 35.09 50.31 0.06
CA GLY A 551 35.50 50.03 -1.27
C GLY A 551 36.06 48.64 -1.40
N THR A 552 35.83 48.04 -2.56
CA THR A 552 36.73 47.21 -3.38
C THR A 552 37.42 45.98 -2.76
N ASP A 553 37.27 44.88 -3.35
CA ASP A 553 37.88 44.14 -4.45
C ASP A 553 38.41 42.75 -4.04
N GLU A 554 38.14 41.84 -4.95
CA GLU A 554 38.94 40.68 -5.42
C GLU A 554 39.42 39.58 -4.42
N ALA A 555 38.90 38.43 -4.58
CA ALA A 555 39.49 37.25 -5.22
C ALA A 555 38.47 36.11 -5.27
#